data_c0f0aef50063d250755c5836b28733c1
#
_entry.id   c0f0aef50063d250755c5836b28733c1
#
_cell.length_a   1.000
_cell.length_b   1.000
_cell.length_c   1.000
_cell.angle_alpha   90.00
_cell.angle_beta   90.00
_cell.angle_gamma   90.00
#
_symmetry.space_group_name_H-M   'P 1'
#
loop_
_entity.id
_entity.type
_entity.pdbx_description
1 polymer ?
#
loop_
_entity_poly.entity_id
_entity_poly.type
_entity_poly.pdbx_seq_one_letter_code
_entity_poly.pdbx_strand_id
1 'polypeptide(L)'
;IYKFADSLACETKLNEPMKKHTSFKIGGNAAVYIKVDSLSKLCKFVRECKLTDTKYFLLGNGSNILVDDNGMDCAVIKLDGDFKEIRMIDSETVYCGAGATLASLCKFALNNSLSGLEFAWGIPGSVGGAAFMNAGAYGGEMKDVVVSVNHITDDGAIGRIDKENLEFGYRTSAYRKNNCIITGITLKLKSDNPDDIRHRMDDFMSRRIDKQPLEFPSAGSVFKRPEGNYAGALIEQCGFKGKGVGGAEVSEKHAGFIINKSNATAKAVSYTHLRAHETSQDL
;
A
#
# COMPACT_ATOMS: atom_id res chain seq x y z
N ILE A 1 18.88 -16.99 5.96
CA ILE A 1 18.36 -16.16 4.86
C ILE A 1 19.20 -14.89 4.63
N TYR A 2 19.74 -14.25 5.70
CA TYR A 2 20.61 -13.07 5.58
C TYR A 2 21.83 -13.34 4.68
N LYS A 3 22.62 -14.41 4.97
CA LYS A 3 23.78 -14.77 4.15
C LYS A 3 23.43 -15.07 2.70
N PHE A 4 22.24 -15.62 2.44
CA PHE A 4 21.78 -15.88 1.09
C PHE A 4 21.46 -14.57 0.35
N ALA A 5 20.74 -13.65 0.98
CA ALA A 5 20.45 -12.34 0.40
C ALA A 5 21.74 -11.55 0.10
N ASP A 6 22.72 -11.62 1.00
CA ASP A 6 24.05 -11.03 0.84
C ASP A 6 24.80 -11.64 -0.36
N SER A 7 24.75 -12.98 -0.53
CA SER A 7 25.34 -13.65 -1.70
C SER A 7 24.71 -13.26 -3.04
N LEU A 8 23.46 -12.75 -3.01
CA LEU A 8 22.78 -12.18 -4.18
C LEU A 8 23.09 -10.69 -4.37
N ALA A 9 23.99 -10.11 -3.56
CA ALA A 9 24.27 -8.68 -3.51
C ALA A 9 23.00 -7.83 -3.35
N CYS A 10 22.10 -8.25 -2.45
CA CYS A 10 20.96 -7.44 -2.01
C CYS A 10 21.38 -6.51 -0.87
N GLU A 11 20.83 -5.29 -0.84
CA GLU A 11 20.97 -4.43 0.35
C GLU A 11 20.21 -5.07 1.52
N THR A 12 20.93 -5.42 2.57
CA THR A 12 20.37 -6.11 3.75
C THR A 12 20.67 -5.36 5.04
N LYS A 13 19.70 -5.37 5.97
CA LYS A 13 19.84 -4.79 7.31
C LYS A 13 19.28 -5.75 8.34
N LEU A 14 20.06 -6.03 9.38
CA LEU A 14 19.60 -6.82 10.53
C LEU A 14 18.98 -5.91 11.58
N ASN A 15 17.95 -6.41 12.27
CA ASN A 15 17.25 -5.67 13.33
C ASN A 15 16.80 -4.26 12.89
N GLU A 16 16.30 -4.13 11.66
CA GLU A 16 15.92 -2.84 11.11
C GLU A 16 14.59 -2.34 11.68
N PRO A 17 14.56 -1.14 12.30
CA PRO A 17 13.35 -0.60 12.90
C PRO A 17 12.25 -0.32 11.85
N MET A 18 11.13 -1.05 11.92
CA MET A 18 10.04 -0.94 10.96
C MET A 18 9.32 0.42 11.01
N LYS A 19 9.39 1.13 12.13
CA LYS A 19 8.91 2.52 12.22
C LYS A 19 9.52 3.48 11.19
N LYS A 20 10.70 3.17 10.64
CA LYS A 20 11.32 3.92 9.55
C LYS A 20 10.69 3.64 8.19
N HIS A 21 9.97 2.52 8.06
CA HIS A 21 9.43 1.98 6.81
C HIS A 21 7.91 1.97 6.77
N THR A 22 7.25 2.51 7.79
CA THR A 22 5.80 2.65 7.86
C THR A 22 5.39 4.12 7.87
N SER A 23 4.28 4.46 7.20
CA SER A 23 3.71 5.81 7.27
C SER A 23 3.17 6.15 8.67
N PHE A 24 2.83 5.13 9.46
CA PHE A 24 2.40 5.28 10.86
C PHE A 24 3.54 5.68 11.80
N LYS A 25 4.81 5.48 11.37
CA LYS A 25 6.00 5.67 12.22
C LYS A 25 5.98 4.83 13.50
N ILE A 26 5.35 3.66 13.43
CA ILE A 26 5.20 2.68 14.52
C ILE A 26 5.75 1.34 14.03
N GLY A 27 6.27 0.53 14.94
CA GLY A 27 6.74 -0.83 14.72
C GLY A 27 8.12 -1.10 15.29
N GLY A 28 8.27 -2.27 15.92
CA GLY A 28 9.52 -2.81 16.36
C GLY A 28 10.43 -3.22 15.20
N ASN A 29 11.46 -4.00 15.49
CA ASN A 29 12.47 -4.36 14.49
C ASN A 29 12.02 -5.55 13.62
N ALA A 30 12.32 -5.51 12.32
CA ALA A 30 12.33 -6.71 11.49
C ALA A 30 13.62 -7.48 11.74
N ALA A 31 13.54 -8.82 11.82
CA ALA A 31 14.74 -9.65 11.97
C ALA A 31 15.74 -9.39 10.83
N VAL A 32 15.25 -9.33 9.61
CA VAL A 32 16.04 -8.98 8.42
C VAL A 32 15.18 -8.10 7.49
N TYR A 33 15.73 -6.98 7.04
CA TYR A 33 15.15 -6.16 5.99
C TYR A 33 16.01 -6.26 4.73
N ILE A 34 15.39 -6.52 3.59
CA ILE A 34 16.09 -6.83 2.34
C ILE A 34 15.48 -6.03 1.21
N LYS A 35 16.30 -5.28 0.46
CA LYS A 35 15.90 -4.69 -0.82
C LYS A 35 16.30 -5.63 -1.96
N VAL A 36 15.32 -5.97 -2.78
CA VAL A 36 15.51 -6.81 -3.95
C VAL A 36 15.30 -5.96 -5.20
N ASP A 37 16.30 -5.89 -6.05
CA ASP A 37 16.40 -4.95 -7.17
C ASP A 37 16.07 -5.55 -8.55
N SER A 38 15.95 -6.88 -8.65
CA SER A 38 15.69 -7.55 -9.93
C SER A 38 14.83 -8.80 -9.77
N LEU A 39 14.10 -9.15 -10.85
CA LEU A 39 13.23 -10.32 -10.89
C LEU A 39 14.02 -11.62 -10.64
N SER A 40 15.21 -11.74 -11.20
CA SER A 40 16.08 -12.92 -11.02
C SER A 40 16.44 -13.12 -9.55
N LYS A 41 16.83 -12.06 -8.84
CA LYS A 41 17.13 -12.13 -7.41
C LYS A 41 15.89 -12.48 -6.59
N LEU A 42 14.74 -11.90 -6.92
CA LEU A 42 13.48 -12.18 -6.23
C LEU A 42 13.07 -13.65 -6.37
N CYS A 43 13.13 -14.22 -7.59
CA CYS A 43 12.82 -15.63 -7.82
C CYS A 43 13.73 -16.57 -7.02
N LYS A 44 15.03 -16.29 -7.00
CA LYS A 44 16.01 -17.08 -6.22
C LYS A 44 15.72 -16.97 -4.73
N PHE A 45 15.44 -15.75 -4.25
CA PHE A 45 15.18 -15.50 -2.84
C PHE A 45 13.92 -16.21 -2.34
N VAL A 46 12.82 -16.16 -3.10
CA VAL A 46 11.56 -16.81 -2.74
C VAL A 46 11.70 -18.34 -2.74
N ARG A 47 12.42 -18.90 -3.72
CA ARG A 47 12.75 -20.35 -3.73
C ARG A 47 13.54 -20.76 -2.50
N GLU A 48 14.55 -19.99 -2.12
CA GLU A 48 15.33 -20.27 -0.92
C GLU A 48 14.47 -20.19 0.36
N CYS A 49 13.61 -19.19 0.45
CA CYS A 49 12.65 -19.08 1.56
C CYS A 49 11.75 -20.33 1.66
N LYS A 50 11.27 -20.84 0.51
CA LYS A 50 10.45 -22.06 0.45
C LYS A 50 11.25 -23.30 0.86
N LEU A 51 12.48 -23.45 0.39
CA LEU A 51 13.35 -24.58 0.72
C LEU A 51 13.75 -24.63 2.20
N THR A 52 13.91 -23.46 2.82
CA THR A 52 14.35 -23.32 4.22
C THR A 52 13.22 -23.07 5.20
N ASP A 53 11.96 -23.14 4.75
CA ASP A 53 10.76 -22.75 5.53
C ASP A 53 10.89 -21.37 6.21
N THR A 54 11.58 -20.44 5.54
CA THR A 54 11.79 -19.10 6.05
C THR A 54 10.58 -18.22 5.75
N LYS A 55 9.95 -17.68 6.79
CA LYS A 55 8.85 -16.71 6.65
C LYS A 55 9.36 -15.38 6.10
N TYR A 56 8.60 -14.78 5.19
CA TYR A 56 8.86 -13.44 4.70
C TYR A 56 7.58 -12.60 4.62
N PHE A 57 7.76 -11.30 4.60
CA PHE A 57 6.70 -10.31 4.42
C PHE A 57 7.08 -9.34 3.30
N LEU A 58 6.22 -9.18 2.29
CA LEU A 58 6.43 -8.21 1.22
C LEU A 58 5.92 -6.84 1.64
N LEU A 59 6.83 -5.88 1.73
CA LEU A 59 6.54 -4.51 2.12
C LEU A 59 6.42 -3.60 0.90
N GLY A 60 5.27 -3.00 0.70
CA GLY A 60 5.10 -1.86 -0.21
C GLY A 60 5.67 -0.57 0.38
N ASN A 61 4.93 0.53 0.34
CA ASN A 61 5.33 1.79 1.00
C ASN A 61 5.00 1.85 2.50
N GLY A 62 4.54 0.75 3.10
CA GLY A 62 4.19 0.70 4.51
C GLY A 62 3.04 1.64 4.93
N SER A 63 2.18 2.02 3.97
CA SER A 63 1.11 3.01 4.18
C SER A 63 -0.24 2.41 4.57
N ASN A 64 -0.31 1.08 4.68
CA ASN A 64 -1.54 0.35 5.04
C ASN A 64 -1.25 -0.81 6.01
N ILE A 65 -0.28 -0.64 6.89
CA ILE A 65 0.12 -1.65 7.87
C ILE A 65 0.35 -1.03 9.24
N LEU A 66 0.08 -1.81 10.26
CA LEU A 66 0.51 -1.59 11.65
C LEU A 66 1.45 -2.73 12.02
N VAL A 67 2.69 -2.41 12.36
CA VAL A 67 3.70 -3.40 12.77
C VAL A 67 3.74 -3.45 14.28
N ASP A 68 3.74 -4.66 14.86
CA ASP A 68 3.80 -4.89 16.30
C ASP A 68 5.01 -4.22 16.96
N ASP A 69 4.87 -3.84 18.22
CA ASP A 69 5.93 -3.21 19.00
C ASP A 69 7.13 -4.15 19.22
N ASN A 70 6.89 -5.48 19.26
CA ASN A 70 7.94 -6.51 19.33
C ASN A 70 8.63 -6.73 17.97
N GLY A 71 8.10 -6.16 16.89
CA GLY A 71 8.65 -6.27 15.55
C GLY A 71 8.11 -7.45 14.74
N MET A 72 8.94 -7.94 13.82
CA MET A 72 8.59 -9.00 12.87
C MET A 72 9.71 -10.05 12.86
N ASP A 73 9.40 -11.27 13.32
CA ASP A 73 10.32 -12.41 13.25
C ASP A 73 10.25 -13.08 11.87
N CYS A 74 10.58 -12.30 10.84
CA CYS A 74 10.62 -12.75 9.46
C CYS A 74 11.55 -11.86 8.62
N ALA A 75 11.81 -12.28 7.37
CA ALA A 75 12.46 -11.44 6.38
C ALA A 75 11.46 -10.45 5.78
N VAL A 76 11.72 -9.16 5.88
CA VAL A 76 10.92 -8.12 5.22
C VAL A 76 11.56 -7.80 3.87
N ILE A 77 10.82 -8.03 2.78
CA ILE A 77 11.26 -7.80 1.41
C ILE A 77 10.70 -6.47 0.90
N LYS A 78 11.57 -5.62 0.38
CA LYS A 78 11.21 -4.39 -0.36
C LYS A 78 11.65 -4.52 -1.80
N LEU A 79 10.72 -4.32 -2.73
CA LEU A 79 11.04 -4.27 -4.16
C LEU A 79 11.64 -2.90 -4.51
N ASP A 80 12.78 -2.92 -5.20
CA ASP A 80 13.55 -1.75 -5.62
C ASP A 80 14.10 -1.94 -7.06
N GLY A 81 15.01 -1.11 -7.53
CA GLY A 81 15.68 -1.25 -8.82
C GLY A 81 14.70 -1.38 -9.98
N ASP A 82 14.80 -2.49 -10.73
CA ASP A 82 13.96 -2.78 -11.91
C ASP A 82 12.45 -2.73 -11.62
N PHE A 83 12.05 -3.01 -10.38
CA PHE A 83 10.65 -2.94 -9.98
C PHE A 83 10.08 -1.53 -9.86
N LYS A 84 10.90 -0.48 -10.08
CA LYS A 84 10.45 0.92 -10.16
C LYS A 84 10.32 1.42 -11.59
N GLU A 85 10.62 0.60 -12.59
CA GLU A 85 10.48 0.96 -13.99
C GLU A 85 9.05 1.40 -14.31
N ILE A 86 8.90 2.49 -15.07
CA ILE A 86 7.64 2.94 -15.67
C ILE A 86 7.92 3.24 -17.12
N ARG A 87 7.20 2.62 -18.05
CA ARG A 87 7.43 2.81 -19.48
C ARG A 87 6.14 2.67 -20.28
N MET A 88 6.10 3.35 -21.41
CA MET A 88 5.06 3.14 -22.43
C MET A 88 5.24 1.79 -23.11
N ILE A 89 4.14 1.08 -23.33
CA ILE A 89 4.07 -0.09 -24.22
C ILE A 89 3.56 0.37 -25.60
N ASP A 90 2.53 1.18 -25.61
CA ASP A 90 1.98 1.88 -26.79
C ASP A 90 1.49 3.27 -26.37
N SER A 91 0.74 3.98 -27.23
CA SER A 91 0.27 5.35 -26.99
C SER A 91 -0.62 5.52 -25.75
N GLU A 92 -1.27 4.47 -25.27
CA GLU A 92 -2.19 4.52 -24.12
C GLU A 92 -1.98 3.39 -23.10
N THR A 93 -1.02 2.50 -23.36
CA THR A 93 -0.72 1.37 -22.48
C THR A 93 0.61 1.58 -21.77
N VAL A 94 0.57 1.51 -20.45
CA VAL A 94 1.72 1.75 -19.58
C VAL A 94 2.05 0.48 -18.81
N TYR A 95 3.32 0.07 -18.79
CA TYR A 95 3.85 -0.88 -17.82
C TYR A 95 4.42 -0.13 -16.62
N CYS A 96 4.16 -0.65 -15.43
CA CYS A 96 4.72 -0.12 -14.19
C CYS A 96 5.11 -1.24 -13.24
N GLY A 97 6.34 -1.20 -12.76
CA GLY A 97 6.86 -2.13 -11.75
C GLY A 97 6.19 -1.92 -10.39
N ALA A 98 6.02 -3.02 -9.65
CA ALA A 98 5.28 -3.04 -8.38
C ALA A 98 5.92 -2.20 -7.27
N GLY A 99 7.24 -1.95 -7.33
CA GLY A 99 8.00 -1.12 -6.39
C GLY A 99 7.88 0.39 -6.63
N ALA A 100 7.39 0.82 -7.80
CA ALA A 100 7.15 2.23 -8.09
C ALA A 100 6.07 2.81 -7.15
N THR A 101 6.11 4.12 -6.91
CA THR A 101 5.07 4.80 -6.15
C THR A 101 3.89 5.17 -7.04
N LEU A 102 2.67 5.24 -6.47
CA LEU A 102 1.52 5.76 -7.21
C LEU A 102 1.76 7.21 -7.66
N ALA A 103 2.42 8.01 -6.84
CA ALA A 103 2.76 9.40 -7.21
C ALA A 103 3.66 9.46 -8.45
N SER A 104 4.68 8.59 -8.55
CA SER A 104 5.54 8.51 -9.73
C SER A 104 4.76 8.09 -10.98
N LEU A 105 3.85 7.11 -10.83
CA LEU A 105 3.00 6.62 -11.91
C LEU A 105 2.02 7.70 -12.39
N CYS A 106 1.33 8.40 -11.47
CA CYS A 106 0.43 9.51 -11.82
C CYS A 106 1.18 10.64 -12.53
N LYS A 107 2.38 11.01 -12.06
CA LYS A 107 3.22 12.03 -12.71
C LYS A 107 3.68 11.59 -14.10
N PHE A 108 4.03 10.30 -14.27
CA PHE A 108 4.37 9.74 -15.57
C PHE A 108 3.18 9.83 -16.55
N ALA A 109 1.98 9.44 -16.10
CA ALA A 109 0.75 9.54 -16.91
C ALA A 109 0.47 10.98 -17.34
N LEU A 110 0.50 11.95 -16.41
CA LEU A 110 0.34 13.38 -16.72
C LEU A 110 1.35 13.87 -17.76
N ASN A 111 2.63 13.52 -17.60
CA ASN A 111 3.69 13.94 -18.53
C ASN A 111 3.55 13.35 -19.95
N ASN A 112 2.77 12.27 -20.08
CA ASN A 112 2.45 11.64 -21.36
C ASN A 112 1.00 11.94 -21.82
N SER A 113 0.33 12.93 -21.21
CA SER A 113 -1.06 13.32 -21.54
C SER A 113 -2.05 12.16 -21.43
N LEU A 114 -1.90 11.33 -20.39
CA LEU A 114 -2.74 10.15 -20.14
C LEU A 114 -3.58 10.33 -18.87
N SER A 115 -4.90 10.25 -19.06
CA SER A 115 -5.94 10.31 -18.03
C SER A 115 -6.33 8.93 -17.54
N GLY A 116 -6.85 8.85 -16.31
CA GLY A 116 -7.41 7.65 -15.68
C GLY A 116 -6.75 7.31 -14.34
N LEU A 117 -5.67 8.00 -13.95
CA LEU A 117 -4.96 7.80 -12.69
C LEU A 117 -5.10 8.96 -11.68
N GLU A 118 -5.89 9.97 -11.97
CA GLU A 118 -6.04 11.16 -11.13
C GLU A 118 -6.54 10.82 -9.74
N PHE A 119 -7.43 9.80 -9.62
CA PHE A 119 -7.92 9.30 -8.33
C PHE A 119 -6.81 8.80 -7.39
N ALA A 120 -5.71 8.30 -7.98
CA ALA A 120 -4.59 7.74 -7.24
C ALA A 120 -3.59 8.79 -6.76
N TRP A 121 -3.71 10.02 -7.26
CA TRP A 121 -2.86 11.13 -6.85
C TRP A 121 -3.03 11.44 -5.35
N GLY A 122 -1.91 11.43 -4.63
CA GLY A 122 -1.90 11.61 -3.18
C GLY A 122 -2.16 10.33 -2.35
N ILE A 123 -2.43 9.16 -2.96
CA ILE A 123 -2.38 7.88 -2.23
C ILE A 123 -0.91 7.50 -1.98
N PRO A 124 -0.45 7.37 -0.73
CA PRO A 124 0.98 7.15 -0.42
C PRO A 124 1.43 5.69 -0.59
N GLY A 125 0.87 4.98 -1.59
CA GLY A 125 1.10 3.55 -1.83
C GLY A 125 2.17 3.26 -2.88
N SER A 126 2.66 2.01 -2.89
CA SER A 126 3.34 1.42 -4.04
C SER A 126 2.32 0.88 -5.04
N VAL A 127 2.71 0.77 -6.29
CA VAL A 127 1.86 0.26 -7.38
C VAL A 127 1.43 -1.19 -7.12
N GLY A 128 2.35 -2.05 -6.67
CA GLY A 128 1.99 -3.43 -6.29
C GLY A 128 1.02 -3.50 -5.12
N GLY A 129 1.22 -2.66 -4.08
CA GLY A 129 0.29 -2.56 -2.94
C GLY A 129 -1.09 -2.02 -3.36
N ALA A 130 -1.13 -1.09 -4.31
CA ALA A 130 -2.37 -0.55 -4.85
C ALA A 130 -3.15 -1.60 -5.65
N ALA A 131 -2.48 -2.40 -6.50
CA ALA A 131 -3.11 -3.50 -7.22
C ALA A 131 -3.59 -4.61 -6.26
N PHE A 132 -2.77 -4.97 -5.25
CA PHE A 132 -3.14 -5.95 -4.22
C PHE A 132 -4.44 -5.58 -3.50
N MET A 133 -4.63 -4.31 -3.18
CA MET A 133 -5.77 -3.77 -2.42
C MET A 133 -6.89 -3.22 -3.30
N ASN A 134 -6.78 -3.27 -4.62
CA ASN A 134 -7.66 -2.50 -5.50
C ASN A 134 -7.85 -1.08 -4.97
N ALA A 135 -6.74 -0.35 -4.78
CA ALA A 135 -6.77 0.97 -4.18
C ALA A 135 -7.65 1.91 -4.99
N GLY A 136 -8.46 2.71 -4.28
CA GLY A 136 -9.36 3.65 -4.92
C GLY A 136 -9.70 4.84 -4.03
N ALA A 137 -10.04 5.94 -4.66
CA ALA A 137 -10.49 7.19 -4.07
C ALA A 137 -11.29 8.00 -5.09
N TYR A 138 -12.16 8.89 -4.64
CA TYR A 138 -12.87 9.85 -5.50
C TYR A 138 -13.61 9.23 -6.69
N GLY A 139 -14.14 8.01 -6.52
CA GLY A 139 -14.91 7.30 -7.54
C GLY A 139 -14.09 6.46 -8.51
N GLY A 140 -12.76 6.55 -8.52
CA GLY A 140 -11.87 5.69 -9.31
C GLY A 140 -11.18 4.61 -8.49
N GLU A 141 -10.83 3.49 -9.13
CA GLU A 141 -10.14 2.35 -8.52
C GLU A 141 -9.12 1.75 -9.49
N MET A 142 -8.15 0.98 -8.98
CA MET A 142 -7.16 0.29 -9.82
C MET A 142 -7.81 -0.62 -10.86
N LYS A 143 -8.94 -1.28 -10.55
CA LYS A 143 -9.69 -2.13 -11.48
C LYS A 143 -10.11 -1.42 -12.76
N ASP A 144 -10.29 -0.09 -12.73
CA ASP A 144 -10.78 0.68 -13.87
C ASP A 144 -9.70 0.79 -14.96
N VAL A 145 -8.42 0.77 -14.56
CA VAL A 145 -7.28 1.01 -15.45
C VAL A 145 -6.34 -0.18 -15.61
N VAL A 146 -6.29 -1.12 -14.65
CA VAL A 146 -5.42 -2.31 -14.73
C VAL A 146 -5.97 -3.30 -15.73
N VAL A 147 -5.14 -3.74 -16.67
CA VAL A 147 -5.48 -4.77 -17.67
C VAL A 147 -4.78 -6.11 -17.43
N SER A 148 -3.66 -6.10 -16.72
CA SER A 148 -3.00 -7.33 -16.28
C SER A 148 -2.00 -7.06 -15.15
N VAL A 149 -1.66 -8.11 -14.40
CA VAL A 149 -0.68 -8.09 -13.33
C VAL A 149 0.31 -9.22 -13.50
N ASN A 150 1.59 -8.88 -13.53
CA ASN A 150 2.69 -9.85 -13.52
C ASN A 150 3.06 -10.19 -12.08
N HIS A 151 3.37 -11.45 -11.82
CA HIS A 151 3.71 -11.93 -10.48
C HIS A 151 4.74 -13.06 -10.52
N ILE A 152 5.25 -13.41 -9.38
CA ILE A 152 5.88 -14.70 -9.14
C ILE A 152 5.06 -15.48 -8.11
N THR A 153 5.04 -16.79 -8.27
CA THR A 153 4.43 -17.73 -7.32
C THR A 153 5.36 -17.97 -6.11
N ASP A 154 4.89 -18.66 -5.11
CA ASP A 154 5.65 -19.00 -3.90
C ASP A 154 6.85 -19.94 -4.14
N ASP A 155 6.91 -20.60 -5.30
CA ASP A 155 8.05 -21.39 -5.78
C ASP A 155 8.96 -20.61 -6.77
N GLY A 156 8.68 -19.31 -6.97
CA GLY A 156 9.46 -18.42 -7.83
C GLY A 156 9.22 -18.61 -9.33
N ALA A 157 8.11 -19.25 -9.74
CA ALA A 157 7.71 -19.28 -11.13
C ALA A 157 7.08 -17.94 -11.53
N ILE A 158 7.33 -17.50 -12.77
CA ILE A 158 6.78 -16.26 -13.31
C ILE A 158 5.39 -16.54 -13.87
N GLY A 159 4.44 -15.67 -13.54
CA GLY A 159 3.07 -15.75 -14.02
C GLY A 159 2.48 -14.38 -14.31
N ARG A 160 1.27 -14.40 -14.88
CA ARG A 160 0.46 -13.22 -15.18
C ARG A 160 -1.01 -13.56 -14.98
N ILE A 161 -1.77 -12.60 -14.46
CA ILE A 161 -3.24 -12.67 -14.39
C ILE A 161 -3.79 -11.50 -15.20
N ASP A 162 -4.66 -11.79 -16.16
CA ASP A 162 -5.37 -10.78 -16.94
C ASP A 162 -6.62 -10.28 -16.20
N LYS A 163 -7.13 -9.12 -16.61
CA LYS A 163 -8.17 -8.32 -15.93
C LYS A 163 -9.35 -9.15 -15.44
N GLU A 164 -9.83 -10.06 -16.26
CA GLU A 164 -11.04 -10.86 -16.00
C GLU A 164 -10.90 -11.78 -14.78
N ASN A 165 -9.65 -12.15 -14.46
CA ASN A 165 -9.33 -13.10 -13.37
C ASN A 165 -8.69 -12.40 -12.15
N LEU A 166 -8.60 -11.06 -12.14
CA LEU A 166 -8.01 -10.31 -11.02
C LEU A 166 -8.93 -10.23 -9.80
N GLU A 167 -10.21 -10.62 -9.94
CA GLU A 167 -11.20 -10.64 -8.86
C GLU A 167 -11.21 -9.33 -8.03
N PHE A 168 -11.05 -8.19 -8.68
CA PHE A 168 -11.05 -6.91 -8.01
C PHE A 168 -12.40 -6.60 -7.35
N GLY A 169 -12.36 -6.32 -6.07
CA GLY A 169 -13.50 -5.88 -5.27
C GLY A 169 -13.10 -4.80 -4.27
N TYR A 170 -14.01 -4.44 -3.35
CA TYR A 170 -13.73 -3.45 -2.33
C TYR A 170 -12.56 -3.87 -1.44
N ARG A 171 -11.41 -3.20 -1.58
CA ARG A 171 -10.16 -3.46 -0.85
C ARG A 171 -9.68 -4.91 -0.98
N THR A 172 -9.88 -5.54 -2.15
CA THR A 172 -9.46 -6.92 -2.42
C THR A 172 -9.11 -7.15 -3.88
N SER A 173 -8.31 -8.18 -4.11
CA SER A 173 -7.99 -8.75 -5.44
C SER A 173 -7.71 -10.25 -5.29
N ALA A 174 -7.53 -10.98 -6.40
CA ALA A 174 -7.11 -12.38 -6.42
C ALA A 174 -5.84 -12.63 -5.58
N TYR A 175 -4.96 -11.64 -5.50
CA TYR A 175 -3.70 -11.71 -4.75
C TYR A 175 -3.86 -11.81 -3.23
N ARG A 176 -5.04 -11.58 -2.69
CA ARG A 176 -5.31 -11.82 -1.27
C ARG A 176 -5.56 -13.29 -0.93
N LYS A 177 -5.82 -14.12 -1.95
CA LYS A 177 -6.14 -15.55 -1.79
C LYS A 177 -5.01 -16.46 -2.24
N ASN A 178 -4.06 -15.92 -3.00
CA ASN A 178 -2.89 -16.65 -3.46
C ASN A 178 -1.63 -16.05 -2.82
N ASN A 179 -0.58 -16.83 -2.70
CA ASN A 179 0.70 -16.37 -2.12
C ASN A 179 1.63 -15.76 -3.18
N CYS A 180 1.08 -15.24 -4.27
CA CYS A 180 1.89 -14.66 -5.34
C CYS A 180 2.36 -13.25 -4.98
N ILE A 181 3.57 -12.91 -5.41
CA ILE A 181 4.17 -11.59 -5.26
C ILE A 181 3.99 -10.81 -6.56
N ILE A 182 3.25 -9.71 -6.52
CA ILE A 182 3.09 -8.79 -7.65
C ILE A 182 4.45 -8.17 -7.99
N THR A 183 4.87 -8.27 -9.25
CA THR A 183 6.14 -7.73 -9.74
C THR A 183 5.96 -6.54 -10.66
N GLY A 184 4.81 -6.41 -11.30
CA GLY A 184 4.46 -5.26 -12.14
C GLY A 184 3.01 -5.34 -12.63
N ILE A 185 2.51 -4.24 -13.16
CA ILE A 185 1.17 -4.13 -13.72
C ILE A 185 1.22 -3.51 -15.12
N THR A 186 0.24 -3.85 -15.93
CA THR A 186 -0.05 -3.15 -17.19
C THR A 186 -1.36 -2.40 -17.03
N LEU A 187 -1.36 -1.14 -17.45
CA LEU A 187 -2.52 -0.25 -17.38
C LEU A 187 -2.91 0.21 -18.79
N LYS A 188 -4.21 0.34 -19.03
CA LYS A 188 -4.78 1.04 -20.20
C LYS A 188 -5.35 2.35 -19.71
N LEU A 189 -4.82 3.44 -20.25
CA LEU A 189 -5.21 4.81 -19.95
C LEU A 189 -5.84 5.43 -21.19
N LYS A 190 -6.19 6.72 -21.15
CA LYS A 190 -6.81 7.44 -22.26
C LYS A 190 -6.05 8.74 -22.50
N SER A 191 -5.78 9.06 -23.75
CA SER A 191 -5.24 10.37 -24.12
C SER A 191 -6.20 11.48 -23.75
N ASP A 192 -5.70 12.54 -23.11
CA ASP A 192 -6.50 13.68 -22.65
C ASP A 192 -5.63 14.94 -22.58
N ASN A 193 -6.25 16.10 -22.43
CA ASN A 193 -5.54 17.37 -22.26
C ASN A 193 -4.75 17.37 -20.93
N PRO A 194 -3.44 17.62 -20.94
CA PRO A 194 -2.62 17.60 -19.72
C PRO A 194 -3.04 18.66 -18.69
N ASP A 195 -3.58 19.80 -19.09
CA ASP A 195 -4.07 20.82 -18.16
C ASP A 195 -5.33 20.34 -17.43
N ASP A 196 -6.23 19.64 -18.12
CA ASP A 196 -7.44 19.06 -17.51
C ASP A 196 -7.08 17.93 -16.55
N ILE A 197 -6.10 17.07 -16.91
CA ILE A 197 -5.57 16.02 -16.03
C ILE A 197 -5.00 16.66 -14.76
N ARG A 198 -4.16 17.68 -14.90
CA ARG A 198 -3.55 18.41 -13.79
C ARG A 198 -4.62 19.02 -12.89
N HIS A 199 -5.60 19.68 -13.47
CA HIS A 199 -6.70 20.29 -12.71
C HIS A 199 -7.46 19.26 -11.86
N ARG A 200 -7.78 18.08 -12.42
CA ARG A 200 -8.42 16.99 -11.66
C ARG A 200 -7.52 16.46 -10.53
N MET A 201 -6.21 16.30 -10.80
CA MET A 201 -5.24 15.88 -9.78
C MET A 201 -5.15 16.89 -8.62
N ASP A 202 -5.11 18.17 -8.93
CA ASP A 202 -5.03 19.25 -7.94
C ASP A 202 -6.32 19.36 -7.12
N ASP A 203 -7.50 19.22 -7.74
CA ASP A 203 -8.77 19.17 -7.04
C ASP A 203 -8.83 17.99 -6.06
N PHE A 204 -8.46 16.78 -6.47
CA PHE A 204 -8.43 15.63 -5.56
C PHE A 204 -7.41 15.79 -4.43
N MET A 205 -6.27 16.39 -4.72
CA MET A 205 -5.27 16.70 -3.68
C MET A 205 -5.81 17.72 -2.67
N SER A 206 -6.45 18.80 -3.14
CA SER A 206 -7.07 19.80 -2.27
C SER A 206 -8.11 19.17 -1.34
N ARG A 207 -9.04 18.40 -1.89
CA ARG A 207 -10.04 17.66 -1.10
C ARG A 207 -9.42 16.71 -0.07
N ARG A 208 -8.26 16.11 -0.40
CA ARG A 208 -7.52 15.23 0.51
C ARG A 208 -6.89 16.02 1.66
N ILE A 209 -6.24 17.14 1.35
CA ILE A 209 -5.64 18.05 2.34
C ILE A 209 -6.73 18.57 3.30
N ASP A 210 -7.87 18.93 2.76
CA ASP A 210 -8.98 19.47 3.57
C ASP A 210 -9.61 18.45 4.51
N LYS A 211 -9.69 17.17 4.09
CA LYS A 211 -10.46 16.15 4.82
C LYS A 211 -9.63 15.12 5.58
N GLN A 212 -8.35 14.96 5.28
CA GLN A 212 -7.51 13.93 5.91
C GLN A 212 -6.42 14.53 6.79
N PRO A 213 -6.05 13.87 7.89
CA PRO A 213 -5.05 14.36 8.85
C PRO A 213 -3.63 14.10 8.33
N LEU A 214 -3.26 14.71 7.20
CA LEU A 214 -1.98 14.46 6.52
C LEU A 214 -0.77 14.99 7.31
N GLU A 215 -1.01 15.87 8.26
CA GLU A 215 -0.02 16.42 9.19
C GLU A 215 0.47 15.41 10.24
N PHE A 216 -0.26 14.31 10.45
CA PHE A 216 0.12 13.26 11.40
C PHE A 216 0.43 11.93 10.72
N PRO A 217 1.39 11.15 11.25
CA PRO A 217 1.62 9.79 10.80
C PRO A 217 0.36 8.91 10.99
N SER A 218 -0.01 8.16 9.95
CA SER A 218 -1.14 7.23 9.98
C SER A 218 -0.99 6.15 8.91
N ALA A 219 -1.84 5.14 8.92
CA ALA A 219 -1.95 4.13 7.86
C ALA A 219 -3.22 4.30 7.00
N GLY A 220 -3.74 5.52 6.89
CA GLY A 220 -5.00 5.80 6.20
C GLY A 220 -6.23 5.51 7.08
N SER A 221 -7.39 5.32 6.46
CA SER A 221 -8.60 4.87 7.17
C SER A 221 -8.42 3.44 7.64
N VAL A 222 -8.60 3.20 8.94
CA VAL A 222 -8.38 1.91 9.60
C VAL A 222 -9.65 1.06 9.70
N PHE A 223 -10.80 1.64 9.35
CA PHE A 223 -12.10 0.97 9.42
C PHE A 223 -12.60 0.64 8.01
N LYS A 224 -13.15 -0.55 7.84
CA LYS A 224 -13.89 -0.90 6.63
C LYS A 224 -15.18 -0.10 6.56
N ARG A 225 -15.59 0.25 5.34
CA ARG A 225 -16.88 0.91 5.13
C ARG A 225 -18.00 -0.10 5.37
N PRO A 226 -18.93 0.13 6.30
CA PRO A 226 -20.11 -0.70 6.48
C PRO A 226 -21.09 -0.48 5.34
N GLU A 227 -21.97 -1.47 5.12
CA GLU A 227 -23.01 -1.36 4.11
C GLU A 227 -23.97 -0.19 4.45
N GLY A 228 -24.30 0.62 3.47
CA GLY A 228 -25.22 1.75 3.61
C GLY A 228 -24.71 2.94 4.43
N ASN A 229 -23.50 2.88 5.00
CA ASN A 229 -23.01 3.92 5.90
C ASN A 229 -21.50 4.20 5.73
N TYR A 230 -20.98 5.17 6.49
CA TYR A 230 -19.57 5.54 6.54
C TYR A 230 -19.04 5.33 7.97
N ALA A 231 -18.03 4.47 8.12
CA ALA A 231 -17.43 4.18 9.43
C ALA A 231 -17.00 5.47 10.18
N GLY A 232 -16.38 6.43 9.46
CA GLY A 232 -15.98 7.70 10.06
C GLY A 232 -17.17 8.50 10.66
N ALA A 233 -18.33 8.50 9.98
CA ALA A 233 -19.53 9.18 10.47
C ALA A 233 -20.07 8.49 11.74
N LEU A 234 -20.13 7.16 11.78
CA LEU A 234 -20.56 6.41 12.96
C LEU A 234 -19.63 6.65 14.16
N ILE A 235 -18.31 6.60 13.96
CA ILE A 235 -17.32 6.85 15.01
C ILE A 235 -17.43 8.30 15.53
N GLU A 236 -17.71 9.26 14.67
CA GLU A 236 -17.95 10.65 15.04
C GLU A 236 -19.23 10.79 15.87
N GLN A 237 -20.33 10.15 15.49
CA GLN A 237 -21.58 10.11 16.24
C GLN A 237 -21.41 9.50 17.64
N CYS A 238 -20.51 8.52 17.80
CA CYS A 238 -20.11 7.97 19.09
C CYS A 238 -19.23 8.91 19.93
N GLY A 239 -18.87 10.09 19.42
CA GLY A 239 -18.04 11.07 20.12
C GLY A 239 -16.60 10.65 20.32
N PHE A 240 -16.02 9.87 19.38
CA PHE A 240 -14.64 9.38 19.50
C PHE A 240 -13.58 10.31 18.90
N LYS A 241 -13.93 11.36 18.17
CA LYS A 241 -12.94 12.35 17.69
C LYS A 241 -12.11 12.89 18.85
N GLY A 242 -10.79 12.96 18.67
CA GLY A 242 -9.83 13.42 19.67
C GLY A 242 -9.61 12.46 20.84
N LYS A 243 -10.30 11.31 20.90
CA LYS A 243 -10.09 10.31 21.95
C LYS A 243 -9.04 9.28 21.52
N GLY A 244 -8.23 8.86 22.50
CA GLY A 244 -7.18 7.89 22.24
C GLY A 244 -6.43 7.47 23.48
N VAL A 245 -5.41 6.65 23.32
CA VAL A 245 -4.58 6.12 24.40
C VAL A 245 -3.12 6.10 23.95
N GLY A 246 -2.18 6.41 24.86
CA GLY A 246 -0.76 6.19 24.66
C GLY A 246 -0.17 6.85 23.41
N GLY A 247 -0.65 8.04 23.05
CA GLY A 247 -0.21 8.78 21.86
C GLY A 247 -0.93 8.42 20.56
N ALA A 248 -1.76 7.36 20.53
CA ALA A 248 -2.67 7.06 19.43
C ALA A 248 -4.01 7.78 19.67
N GLU A 249 -4.56 8.40 18.64
CA GLU A 249 -5.79 9.20 18.74
C GLU A 249 -6.66 9.02 17.49
N VAL A 250 -7.98 8.95 17.67
CA VAL A 250 -8.94 9.11 16.57
C VAL A 250 -8.87 10.55 16.09
N SER A 251 -8.53 10.75 14.83
CA SER A 251 -8.32 12.10 14.29
C SER A 251 -9.57 12.99 14.44
N GLU A 252 -9.37 14.21 14.92
CA GLU A 252 -10.42 15.24 14.96
C GLU A 252 -10.88 15.65 13.56
N LYS A 253 -9.97 15.57 12.56
CA LYS A 253 -10.26 15.95 11.18
C LYS A 253 -11.07 14.88 10.44
N HIS A 254 -10.77 13.59 10.67
CA HIS A 254 -11.44 12.47 10.02
C HIS A 254 -11.50 11.26 10.95
N ALA A 255 -12.65 10.97 11.54
CA ALA A 255 -12.81 9.92 12.53
C ALA A 255 -12.53 8.48 12.04
N GLY A 256 -12.46 8.25 10.73
CA GLY A 256 -12.00 6.98 10.15
C GLY A 256 -10.49 6.74 10.25
N PHE A 257 -9.72 7.75 10.70
CA PHE A 257 -8.26 7.67 10.85
C PHE A 257 -7.88 7.59 12.33
N ILE A 258 -6.96 6.70 12.65
CA ILE A 258 -6.19 6.76 13.89
C ILE A 258 -4.82 7.33 13.51
N ILE A 259 -4.39 8.34 14.26
CA ILE A 259 -3.12 9.04 14.05
C ILE A 259 -2.12 8.74 15.16
N ASN A 260 -0.85 8.76 14.83
CA ASN A 260 0.21 8.79 15.81
C ASN A 260 0.49 10.26 16.17
N LYS A 261 -0.17 10.73 17.22
CA LYS A 261 -0.06 12.11 17.67
C LYS A 261 1.23 12.38 18.45
N SER A 262 1.68 11.38 19.22
CA SER A 262 2.92 11.47 20.01
C SER A 262 3.46 10.09 20.39
N ASN A 263 4.45 9.60 19.65
CA ASN A 263 5.17 8.35 19.95
C ASN A 263 4.26 7.16 20.30
N ALA A 264 3.14 6.99 19.57
CA ALA A 264 2.20 5.90 19.80
C ALA A 264 2.86 4.53 19.60
N THR A 265 2.41 3.56 20.38
CA THR A 265 2.74 2.14 20.21
C THR A 265 1.70 1.43 19.34
N ALA A 266 2.04 0.27 18.78
CA ALA A 266 1.09 -0.57 18.04
C ALA A 266 -0.06 -1.02 18.95
N LYS A 267 0.26 -1.34 20.21
CA LYS A 267 -0.74 -1.70 21.23
C LYS A 267 -1.71 -0.55 21.49
N ALA A 268 -1.23 0.69 21.56
CA ALA A 268 -2.09 1.88 21.77
C ALA A 268 -3.03 2.09 20.57
N VAL A 269 -2.54 1.94 19.32
CA VAL A 269 -3.37 2.03 18.11
C VAL A 269 -4.42 0.93 18.09
N SER A 270 -4.04 -0.32 18.37
CA SER A 270 -4.97 -1.46 18.41
C SER A 270 -6.07 -1.26 19.45
N TYR A 271 -5.72 -0.81 20.65
CA TYR A 271 -6.70 -0.52 21.70
C TYR A 271 -7.66 0.60 21.29
N THR A 272 -7.14 1.70 20.74
CA THR A 272 -7.96 2.82 20.24
C THR A 272 -8.92 2.37 19.14
N HIS A 273 -8.45 1.49 18.23
CA HIS A 273 -9.26 0.91 17.16
C HIS A 273 -10.41 0.05 17.72
N LEU A 274 -10.12 -0.86 18.65
CA LEU A 274 -11.12 -1.75 19.25
C LEU A 274 -12.20 -0.96 19.99
N ARG A 275 -11.82 0.01 20.80
CA ARG A 275 -12.78 0.87 21.53
C ARG A 275 -13.72 1.63 20.61
N ALA A 276 -13.19 2.20 19.51
CA ALA A 276 -14.02 2.91 18.53
C ALA A 276 -14.92 1.96 17.75
N HIS A 277 -14.46 0.72 17.48
CA HIS A 277 -15.21 -0.28 16.73
C HIS A 277 -16.37 -0.86 17.57
N GLU A 278 -16.11 -1.28 18.81
CA GLU A 278 -17.12 -1.84 19.71
C GLU A 278 -18.31 -0.86 19.89
N THR A 279 -18.03 0.39 20.22
CA THR A 279 -19.08 1.40 20.44
C THR A 279 -19.85 1.76 19.15
N SER A 280 -19.23 1.65 17.97
CA SER A 280 -19.89 1.95 16.69
C SER A 280 -20.77 0.81 16.16
N GLN A 281 -20.70 -0.37 16.74
CA GLN A 281 -21.58 -1.50 16.38
C GLN A 281 -22.91 -1.46 17.15
N ASP A 282 -22.97 -0.70 18.25
CA ASP A 282 -24.18 -0.57 19.08
C ASP A 282 -25.17 0.49 18.53
N LEU A 283 -24.84 1.13 17.38
CA LEU A 283 -25.66 2.10 16.65
C LEU A 283 -26.24 1.51 15.34
#